data_9daac36074fd2dda9deef5250d21800d
#
_entry.id   9daac36074fd2dda9deef5250d21800d
#
_cell.length_a   1.000
_cell.length_b   1.000
_cell.length_c   1.000
_cell.angle_alpha   90.00
_cell.angle_beta   90.00
_cell.angle_gamma   90.00
#
_symmetry.space_group_name_H-M   'P 1'
#
loop_
_entity.id
_entity.type
_entity.pdbx_description
1 polymer ?
#
loop_
_entity_poly.entity_id
_entity_poly.type
_entity_poly.pdbx_seq_one_letter_code
_entity_poly.pdbx_strand_id
1 'polypeptide(L)'
;MYKRQIVARTDSLGAGLTKQIAITHEVGDLGDQYNSFLDLEEVEEGSMNHGDVLINYHGKVVRPRRLPSNLYRFKEGTGEERCILDSITSLQNGADLIWIETEKPHIGQIGGMMDEIRKVVPNAKLVYNNSPSFNWTINFRQQVFDSMLESGSDMSDYNRDDLMNETYDETELGLEADKKIQTFQADAAREAGIFHHLITLPTYHTAALSTDNLAKEYFGEKGMLGYVEGVQRKEIRQGIACVKHQNMAGSDMGDDHKEYFAGEAALKASGEDNTMNQF
;
A
#
# COMPACT_ATOMS: atom_id res chain seq x y z
N MET A 1 20.55 -9.64 -21.51
CA MET A 1 19.37 -10.47 -21.22
C MET A 1 18.82 -10.00 -19.86
N TYR A 2 17.76 -9.21 -19.84
CA TYR A 2 17.16 -8.77 -18.58
C TYR A 2 16.44 -9.96 -17.95
N LYS A 3 16.92 -10.46 -16.82
CA LYS A 3 16.14 -11.39 -16.00
C LYS A 3 14.93 -10.63 -15.46
N ARG A 4 13.74 -11.09 -15.79
CA ARG A 4 12.54 -10.62 -15.11
C ARG A 4 12.60 -11.08 -13.66
N GLN A 5 12.57 -10.16 -12.73
CA GLN A 5 12.43 -10.49 -11.32
C GLN A 5 11.00 -10.94 -11.04
N ILE A 6 10.87 -12.00 -10.27
CA ILE A 6 9.59 -12.51 -9.80
C ILE A 6 9.42 -12.05 -8.37
N VAL A 7 8.36 -11.30 -8.12
CA VAL A 7 7.95 -10.83 -6.80
C VAL A 7 6.68 -11.55 -6.41
N ALA A 8 6.70 -12.25 -5.31
CA ALA A 8 5.51 -12.83 -4.72
C ALA A 8 5.01 -11.94 -3.57
N ARG A 9 3.73 -11.63 -3.56
CA ARG A 9 3.11 -10.86 -2.48
C ARG A 9 2.53 -11.81 -1.44
N THR A 10 2.82 -11.52 -0.17
CA THR A 10 2.26 -12.22 0.97
C THR A 10 1.74 -11.22 2.00
N ASP A 11 0.59 -11.50 2.59
CA ASP A 11 -0.04 -10.67 3.60
C ASP A 11 -0.13 -11.42 4.92
N SER A 12 0.25 -10.79 6.01
CA SER A 12 0.11 -11.34 7.36
C SER A 12 -1.32 -11.27 7.87
N LEU A 13 -2.17 -10.47 7.24
CA LEU A 13 -3.51 -10.21 7.71
C LEU A 13 -4.61 -10.54 6.74
N GLY A 14 -5.72 -10.89 7.33
CA GLY A 14 -6.91 -11.27 6.66
C GLY A 14 -7.74 -10.15 6.04
N ALA A 15 -7.30 -8.95 6.04
CA ALA A 15 -8.06 -7.84 5.48
C ALA A 15 -8.01 -7.77 3.95
N GLY A 16 -7.06 -8.44 3.31
CA GLY A 16 -6.83 -8.29 1.86
C GLY A 16 -7.52 -9.35 1.01
N LEU A 17 -7.77 -8.98 -0.23
CA LEU A 17 -8.18 -9.88 -1.31
C LEU A 17 -7.25 -11.08 -1.46
N THR A 18 -5.99 -10.95 -1.06
CA THR A 18 -4.96 -11.97 -1.16
C THR A 18 -5.32 -13.21 -0.36
N LYS A 19 -5.94 -13.05 0.80
CA LYS A 19 -6.42 -14.18 1.59
C LYS A 19 -7.69 -14.79 1.02
N GLN A 20 -8.56 -14.00 0.44
CA GLN A 20 -9.71 -14.51 -0.31
C GLN A 20 -9.25 -15.31 -1.53
N ILE A 21 -8.19 -14.87 -2.20
CA ILE A 21 -7.58 -15.59 -3.32
C ILE A 21 -6.90 -16.88 -2.82
N ALA A 22 -6.22 -16.84 -1.68
CA ALA A 22 -5.63 -18.03 -1.06
C ALA A 22 -6.70 -19.08 -0.70
N ILE A 23 -7.91 -18.67 -0.39
CA ILE A 23 -9.06 -19.57 -0.16
C ILE A 23 -9.53 -20.25 -1.44
N THR A 24 -9.49 -19.54 -2.55
CA THR A 24 -9.97 -20.03 -3.85
C THR A 24 -8.90 -20.80 -4.62
N HIS A 25 -7.64 -20.65 -4.28
CA HIS A 25 -6.56 -21.45 -4.81
C HIS A 25 -6.26 -22.59 -3.85
N GLU A 26 -6.26 -23.80 -4.34
CA GLU A 26 -5.66 -24.93 -3.64
C GLU A 26 -4.22 -24.59 -3.34
N VAL A 27 -3.98 -24.03 -2.19
CA VAL A 27 -2.64 -23.82 -1.75
C VAL A 27 -2.24 -25.05 -0.98
N GLY A 28 -2.09 -26.17 -1.73
CA GLY A 28 -1.49 -27.40 -1.29
C GLY A 28 -1.58 -27.68 0.21
N ASP A 29 -0.48 -27.91 0.81
CA ASP A 29 -0.30 -28.43 2.15
C ASP A 29 -0.61 -27.48 3.33
N LEU A 30 -1.65 -26.67 3.26
CA LEU A 30 -2.01 -25.78 4.34
C LEU A 30 -2.91 -26.39 5.39
N GLY A 31 -3.21 -27.66 5.24
CA GLY A 31 -3.93 -28.54 6.14
C GLY A 31 -4.63 -27.85 7.30
N ASP A 32 -4.14 -28.09 8.47
CA ASP A 32 -4.68 -27.57 9.70
C ASP A 32 -4.62 -26.02 9.81
N GLN A 33 -3.68 -25.39 9.17
CA GLN A 33 -3.58 -23.92 9.14
C GLN A 33 -4.73 -23.31 8.36
N TYR A 34 -5.13 -23.90 7.26
CA TYR A 34 -6.26 -23.44 6.48
C TYR A 34 -7.56 -23.54 7.27
N ASN A 35 -7.77 -24.67 7.96
CA ASN A 35 -8.89 -24.83 8.86
C ASN A 35 -8.86 -23.79 10.01
N SER A 36 -7.67 -23.42 10.45
CA SER A 36 -7.49 -22.36 11.44
C SER A 36 -7.92 -21.00 10.95
N PHE A 37 -7.73 -20.74 9.64
CA PHE A 37 -8.09 -19.45 9.04
C PHE A 37 -9.57 -19.32 8.71
N LEU A 38 -10.18 -20.39 8.21
CA LEU A 38 -11.43 -20.30 7.48
C LEU A 38 -12.60 -21.04 8.10
N ASP A 39 -12.34 -21.83 9.12
CA ASP A 39 -13.38 -22.71 9.65
C ASP A 39 -14.09 -23.46 8.52
N LEU A 40 -13.37 -24.39 7.90
CA LEU A 40 -13.84 -25.19 6.77
C LEU A 40 -14.73 -26.33 7.24
N GLU A 41 -15.78 -26.62 6.49
CA GLU A 41 -16.67 -27.72 6.70
C GLU A 41 -16.52 -28.74 5.55
N GLU A 42 -16.26 -29.99 5.89
CA GLU A 42 -16.24 -31.06 4.90
C GLU A 42 -17.65 -31.30 4.35
N VAL A 43 -17.76 -31.42 3.04
CA VAL A 43 -19.03 -31.57 2.33
C VAL A 43 -19.14 -33.01 1.85
N GLU A 44 -20.17 -33.72 2.28
CA GLU A 44 -20.49 -35.04 1.78
C GLU A 44 -21.07 -34.95 0.36
N GLU A 45 -20.76 -35.97 -0.44
CA GLU A 45 -21.30 -36.08 -1.81
C GLU A 45 -22.83 -36.05 -1.79
N GLY A 46 -23.43 -35.10 -2.50
CA GLY A 46 -24.88 -34.91 -2.57
C GLY A 46 -25.46 -33.89 -1.56
N SER A 47 -24.66 -33.33 -0.66
CA SER A 47 -25.12 -32.31 0.30
C SER A 47 -24.90 -30.87 -0.16
N MET A 48 -24.58 -30.65 -1.45
CA MET A 48 -24.32 -29.33 -2.00
C MET A 48 -25.60 -28.51 -2.16
N ASN A 49 -25.58 -27.31 -1.59
CA ASN A 49 -26.65 -26.34 -1.83
C ASN A 49 -26.32 -25.44 -3.01
N HIS A 50 -27.35 -24.97 -3.69
CA HIS A 50 -27.17 -24.05 -4.80
C HIS A 50 -26.50 -22.75 -4.33
N GLY A 51 -25.34 -22.42 -4.92
CA GLY A 51 -24.56 -21.23 -4.56
C GLY A 51 -23.46 -21.48 -3.52
N ASP A 52 -23.23 -22.71 -3.08
CA ASP A 52 -22.07 -23.03 -2.28
C ASP A 52 -20.79 -22.86 -3.10
N VAL A 53 -19.81 -22.17 -2.49
CA VAL A 53 -18.45 -22.11 -3.01
C VAL A 53 -17.69 -23.29 -2.42
N LEU A 54 -17.35 -24.25 -3.25
CA LEU A 54 -16.63 -25.44 -2.86
C LEU A 54 -15.16 -25.32 -3.24
N ILE A 55 -14.29 -25.80 -2.36
CA ILE A 55 -12.86 -25.92 -2.61
C ILE A 55 -12.45 -27.38 -2.45
N ASN A 56 -11.58 -27.85 -3.32
CA ASN A 56 -10.91 -29.13 -3.10
C ASN A 56 -9.71 -28.89 -2.19
N TYR A 57 -9.75 -29.52 -1.04
CA TYR A 57 -8.75 -29.34 0.00
C TYR A 57 -8.25 -30.71 0.48
N HIS A 58 -7.00 -31.02 0.22
CA HIS A 58 -6.40 -32.34 0.48
C HIS A 58 -7.21 -33.51 -0.05
N GLY A 59 -7.78 -33.37 -1.26
CA GLY A 59 -8.61 -34.40 -1.87
C GLY A 59 -10.03 -34.51 -1.33
N LYS A 60 -10.42 -33.61 -0.43
CA LYS A 60 -11.77 -33.50 0.10
C LYS A 60 -12.45 -32.25 -0.42
N VAL A 61 -13.73 -32.34 -0.66
CA VAL A 61 -14.54 -31.18 -1.00
C VAL A 61 -15.00 -30.52 0.28
N VAL A 62 -14.63 -29.26 0.45
CA VAL A 62 -14.96 -28.46 1.63
C VAL A 62 -15.63 -27.15 1.23
N ARG A 63 -16.38 -26.54 2.14
CA ARG A 63 -16.92 -25.20 1.98
C ARG A 63 -16.52 -24.33 3.18
N PRO A 64 -16.24 -23.04 2.98
CA PRO A 64 -16.07 -22.09 4.06
C PRO A 64 -17.41 -21.86 4.76
N ARG A 65 -17.43 -21.89 6.07
CA ARG A 65 -18.62 -21.52 6.84
C ARG A 65 -18.89 -20.03 6.76
N ARG A 66 -20.15 -19.69 6.49
CA ARG A 66 -20.60 -18.29 6.56
C ARG A 66 -20.90 -17.90 7.99
N LEU A 67 -20.43 -16.73 8.37
CA LEU A 67 -20.84 -16.08 9.62
C LEU A 67 -22.28 -15.58 9.49
N PRO A 68 -22.98 -15.30 10.61
CA PRO A 68 -24.34 -14.77 10.61
C PRO A 68 -24.53 -13.52 9.77
N SER A 69 -23.48 -12.73 9.55
CA SER A 69 -23.43 -11.54 8.68
C SER A 69 -23.28 -11.87 7.18
N ASN A 70 -23.27 -13.11 6.78
CA ASN A 70 -22.86 -13.57 5.44
C ASN A 70 -21.41 -13.22 5.05
N LEU A 71 -20.58 -12.89 6.01
CA LEU A 71 -19.18 -12.58 5.82
C LEU A 71 -18.32 -13.75 6.30
N TYR A 72 -17.18 -13.93 5.64
CA TYR A 72 -16.12 -14.82 6.11
C TYR A 72 -15.12 -13.99 6.91
N ARG A 73 -14.58 -14.54 7.96
CA ARG A 73 -13.45 -13.97 8.68
C ARG A 73 -12.38 -15.01 8.92
N PHE A 74 -11.17 -14.53 9.03
CA PHE A 74 -10.06 -15.36 9.42
C PHE A 74 -10.06 -15.57 10.94
N LYS A 75 -9.51 -16.69 11.36
CA LYS A 75 -9.24 -16.94 12.77
C LYS A 75 -8.16 -15.98 13.23
N GLU A 76 -8.37 -15.39 14.41
CA GLU A 76 -7.44 -14.47 15.01
C GLU A 76 -6.07 -15.14 15.29
N GLY A 77 -4.97 -14.40 15.14
CA GLY A 77 -3.63 -14.84 15.51
C GLY A 77 -2.89 -15.75 14.51
N THR A 78 -3.46 -15.99 13.31
CA THR A 78 -2.83 -16.91 12.34
C THR A 78 -2.23 -16.21 11.11
N GLY A 79 -2.40 -14.88 11.01
CA GLY A 79 -2.01 -14.12 9.83
C GLY A 79 -0.51 -14.06 9.57
N GLU A 80 0.26 -13.85 10.61
CA GLU A 80 1.73 -13.72 10.55
C GLU A 80 2.41 -15.05 10.18
N GLU A 81 2.04 -16.14 10.87
CA GLU A 81 2.56 -17.47 10.56
C GLU A 81 2.30 -17.87 9.11
N ARG A 82 1.12 -17.53 8.62
CA ARG A 82 0.75 -17.76 7.23
C ARG A 82 1.61 -16.96 6.27
N CYS A 83 1.84 -15.69 6.55
CA CYS A 83 2.71 -14.83 5.74
C CYS A 83 4.13 -15.37 5.67
N ILE A 84 4.69 -15.83 6.79
CA ILE A 84 6.01 -16.44 6.87
C ILE A 84 6.07 -17.69 6.00
N LEU A 85 5.10 -18.61 6.14
CA LEU A 85 5.05 -19.84 5.37
C LEU A 85 4.93 -19.59 3.86
N ASP A 86 4.04 -18.67 3.45
CA ASP A 86 3.86 -18.32 2.05
C ASP A 86 5.11 -17.67 1.48
N SER A 87 5.79 -16.86 2.27
CA SER A 87 7.07 -16.24 1.88
C SER A 87 8.15 -17.28 1.64
N ILE A 88 8.33 -18.22 2.56
CA ILE A 88 9.28 -19.32 2.45
C ILE A 88 8.96 -20.17 1.22
N THR A 89 7.70 -20.57 1.08
CA THR A 89 7.25 -21.41 -0.05
C THR A 89 7.49 -20.72 -1.38
N SER A 90 7.17 -19.44 -1.49
CA SER A 90 7.37 -18.67 -2.71
C SER A 90 8.85 -18.54 -3.08
N LEU A 91 9.70 -18.26 -2.10
CA LEU A 91 11.15 -18.17 -2.32
C LEU A 91 11.75 -19.51 -2.75
N GLN A 92 11.32 -20.61 -2.14
CA GLN A 92 11.76 -21.97 -2.51
C GLN A 92 11.28 -22.36 -3.91
N ASN A 93 10.17 -21.81 -4.37
CA ASN A 93 9.64 -22.03 -5.72
C ASN A 93 10.13 -21.01 -6.76
N GLY A 94 11.13 -20.19 -6.42
CA GLY A 94 11.86 -19.38 -7.38
C GLY A 94 11.46 -17.90 -7.42
N ALA A 95 10.73 -17.39 -6.44
CA ALA A 95 10.60 -15.95 -6.27
C ALA A 95 11.97 -15.32 -5.93
N ASP A 96 12.30 -14.21 -6.56
CA ASP A 96 13.54 -13.47 -6.29
C ASP A 96 13.44 -12.64 -5.00
N LEU A 97 12.25 -12.14 -4.71
CA LEU A 97 11.95 -11.38 -3.50
C LEU A 97 10.46 -11.45 -3.15
N ILE A 98 10.15 -11.13 -1.92
CA ILE A 98 8.79 -11.17 -1.38
C ILE A 98 8.32 -9.76 -1.04
N TRP A 99 7.10 -9.45 -1.39
CA TRP A 99 6.42 -8.25 -0.96
C TRP A 99 5.57 -8.56 0.28
N ILE A 100 5.95 -7.99 1.41
CA ILE A 100 5.26 -8.16 2.69
C ILE A 100 4.38 -6.95 3.00
N GLU A 101 3.21 -7.22 3.52
CA GLU A 101 2.32 -6.26 4.15
C GLU A 101 1.91 -6.80 5.53
N THR A 102 1.99 -5.94 6.55
CA THR A 102 1.59 -6.25 7.93
C THR A 102 0.30 -5.51 8.29
N GLU A 103 -0.28 -5.78 9.45
CA GLU A 103 -1.48 -5.06 9.93
C GLU A 103 -1.16 -3.65 10.42
N LYS A 104 0.07 -3.48 10.89
CA LYS A 104 0.57 -2.24 11.47
C LYS A 104 1.99 -2.00 11.01
N PRO A 105 2.42 -0.74 10.87
CA PRO A 105 3.81 -0.41 10.58
C PRO A 105 4.66 -0.55 11.85
N HIS A 106 4.96 -1.79 12.23
CA HIS A 106 5.70 -2.11 13.46
C HIS A 106 7.00 -2.83 13.14
N ILE A 107 8.14 -2.15 13.37
CA ILE A 107 9.48 -2.67 12.99
C ILE A 107 9.78 -4.01 13.67
N GLY A 108 9.44 -4.18 14.95
CA GLY A 108 9.67 -5.42 15.66
C GLY A 108 8.90 -6.62 15.07
N GLN A 109 7.66 -6.41 14.63
CA GLN A 109 6.89 -7.45 13.94
C GLN A 109 7.53 -7.82 12.60
N ILE A 110 7.89 -6.81 11.81
CA ILE A 110 8.53 -7.02 10.51
C ILE A 110 9.87 -7.75 10.69
N GLY A 111 10.67 -7.34 11.67
CA GLY A 111 11.95 -7.98 12.02
C GLY A 111 11.78 -9.42 12.43
N GLY A 112 10.82 -9.72 13.30
CA GLY A 112 10.51 -11.09 13.72
C GLY A 112 10.13 -11.99 12.55
N MET A 113 9.27 -11.51 11.66
CA MET A 113 8.91 -12.24 10.44
C MET A 113 10.14 -12.50 9.55
N MET A 114 10.99 -11.49 9.37
CA MET A 114 12.23 -11.62 8.59
C MET A 114 13.17 -12.66 9.17
N ASP A 115 13.32 -12.68 10.47
CA ASP A 115 14.19 -13.64 11.16
C ASP A 115 13.69 -15.08 10.95
N GLU A 116 12.38 -15.32 11.07
CA GLU A 116 11.79 -16.63 10.81
C GLU A 116 11.97 -17.07 9.34
N ILE A 117 11.73 -16.18 8.39
CA ILE A 117 11.94 -16.47 6.97
C ILE A 117 13.41 -16.79 6.70
N ARG A 118 14.34 -16.02 7.27
CA ARG A 118 15.78 -16.20 7.06
C ARG A 118 16.37 -17.45 7.73
N LYS A 119 15.74 -18.00 8.74
CA LYS A 119 16.12 -19.33 9.26
C LYS A 119 16.05 -20.41 8.20
N VAL A 120 15.09 -20.30 7.27
CA VAL A 120 14.87 -21.28 6.20
C VAL A 120 15.52 -20.83 4.88
N VAL A 121 15.42 -19.55 4.55
CA VAL A 121 15.99 -18.94 3.34
C VAL A 121 16.92 -17.79 3.74
N PRO A 122 18.20 -18.05 4.06
CA PRO A 122 19.09 -17.06 4.67
C PRO A 122 19.28 -15.78 3.87
N ASN A 123 19.18 -15.85 2.54
CA ASN A 123 19.34 -14.71 1.63
C ASN A 123 18.02 -14.09 1.18
N ALA A 124 16.93 -14.33 1.92
CA ALA A 124 15.63 -13.78 1.58
C ALA A 124 15.67 -12.24 1.48
N LYS A 125 15.08 -11.74 0.40
CA LYS A 125 14.95 -10.31 0.11
C LYS A 125 13.48 -9.94 0.13
N LEU A 126 13.17 -8.85 0.82
CA LEU A 126 11.80 -8.41 1.00
C LEU A 126 11.63 -6.96 0.56
N VAL A 127 10.43 -6.72 0.04
CA VAL A 127 9.86 -5.40 -0.23
C VAL A 127 8.76 -5.16 0.78
N TYR A 128 8.77 -4.04 1.44
CA TYR A 128 7.73 -3.70 2.40
C TYR A 128 6.73 -2.70 1.81
N ASN A 129 5.44 -2.97 2.04
CA ASN A 129 4.38 -2.06 1.68
C ASN A 129 4.14 -1.04 2.79
N ASN A 130 4.56 0.20 2.57
CA ASN A 130 4.15 1.34 3.38
C ASN A 130 2.71 1.70 3.01
N SER A 131 1.77 0.88 3.47
CA SER A 131 0.38 0.98 3.04
C SER A 131 -0.28 2.29 3.46
N PRO A 132 -0.96 3.00 2.56
CA PRO A 132 -1.80 4.14 2.92
C PRO A 132 -3.08 3.73 3.65
N SER A 133 -3.37 2.43 3.76
CA SER A 133 -4.45 1.91 4.60
C SER A 133 -4.14 2.00 6.09
N PHE A 134 -2.88 2.16 6.45
CA PHE A 134 -2.52 2.43 7.83
C PHE A 134 -2.84 3.88 8.18
N ASN A 135 -3.43 4.10 9.33
CA ASN A 135 -3.36 5.41 9.94
C ASN A 135 -1.98 5.54 10.64
N TRP A 136 -1.00 6.08 9.92
CA TRP A 136 0.38 6.20 10.39
C TRP A 136 0.46 6.98 11.70
N THR A 137 -0.26 8.10 11.82
CA THR A 137 -0.29 8.92 13.03
C THR A 137 -0.77 8.13 14.25
N ILE A 138 -1.93 7.49 14.15
CA ILE A 138 -2.47 6.68 15.26
C ILE A 138 -1.53 5.55 15.63
N ASN A 139 -1.02 4.80 14.64
CA ASN A 139 -0.16 3.65 14.90
C ASN A 139 1.12 4.04 15.63
N PHE A 140 1.76 5.13 15.24
CA PHE A 140 3.00 5.56 15.87
C PHE A 140 2.77 6.28 17.21
N ARG A 141 1.72 7.07 17.32
CA ARG A 141 1.33 7.66 18.63
C ARG A 141 0.96 6.58 19.63
N GLN A 142 0.29 5.50 19.20
CA GLN A 142 0.00 4.36 20.05
C GLN A 142 1.27 3.67 20.55
N GLN A 143 2.23 3.41 19.65
CA GLN A 143 3.51 2.79 20.02
C GLN A 143 4.31 3.68 20.98
N VAL A 144 4.35 4.99 20.76
CA VAL A 144 5.03 5.94 21.65
C VAL A 144 4.31 6.03 22.99
N PHE A 145 2.98 6.14 22.99
CA PHE A 145 2.17 6.16 24.21
C PHE A 145 2.45 4.94 25.09
N ASP A 146 2.41 3.76 24.50
CA ASP A 146 2.65 2.50 25.22
C ASP A 146 4.08 2.46 25.77
N SER A 147 5.08 2.90 24.99
CA SER A 147 6.48 2.99 25.43
C SER A 147 6.68 4.01 26.57
N MET A 148 6.04 5.18 26.51
CA MET A 148 6.08 6.18 27.57
C MET A 148 5.42 5.66 28.85
N LEU A 149 4.28 4.98 28.72
CA LEU A 149 3.59 4.38 29.85
C LEU A 149 4.46 3.31 30.52
N GLU A 150 5.08 2.43 29.74
CA GLU A 150 5.99 1.39 30.23
C GLU A 150 7.23 1.96 30.94
N SER A 151 7.72 3.11 30.48
CA SER A 151 8.83 3.83 31.12
C SER A 151 8.44 4.57 32.40
N GLY A 152 7.15 4.61 32.74
CA GLY A 152 6.63 5.27 33.94
C GLY A 152 6.38 6.77 33.77
N SER A 153 6.27 7.26 32.54
CA SER A 153 5.91 8.64 32.26
C SER A 153 4.48 8.95 32.70
N ASP A 154 4.25 10.18 33.13
CA ASP A 154 2.88 10.66 33.40
C ASP A 154 2.15 10.88 32.07
N MET A 155 1.08 10.12 31.85
CA MET A 155 0.27 10.13 30.63
C MET A 155 -1.07 10.83 30.83
N SER A 156 -1.28 11.55 31.93
CA SER A 156 -2.56 12.17 32.30
C SER A 156 -3.04 13.23 31.28
N ASP A 157 -2.12 13.83 30.54
CA ASP A 157 -2.40 14.84 29.52
C ASP A 157 -2.83 14.24 28.16
N TYR A 158 -2.78 12.91 28.02
CA TYR A 158 -3.05 12.23 26.78
C TYR A 158 -4.26 11.29 26.89
N ASN A 159 -5.13 11.35 25.92
CA ASN A 159 -6.24 10.41 25.80
C ASN A 159 -5.93 9.32 24.76
N ARG A 160 -5.78 8.10 25.22
CA ARG A 160 -5.48 6.93 24.37
C ARG A 160 -6.55 6.68 23.29
N ASP A 161 -7.79 7.05 23.55
CA ASP A 161 -8.90 6.85 22.62
C ASP A 161 -9.01 7.99 21.58
N ASP A 162 -8.22 9.05 21.72
CA ASP A 162 -8.23 10.22 20.83
C ASP A 162 -6.82 10.64 20.40
N LEU A 163 -6.03 9.69 19.91
CA LEU A 163 -4.64 9.95 19.47
C LEU A 163 -4.53 10.76 18.17
N MET A 164 -5.65 11.01 17.46
CA MET A 164 -5.68 11.92 16.31
C MET A 164 -5.83 13.38 16.67
N ASN A 165 -5.94 13.70 17.95
CA ASN A 165 -6.09 15.09 18.39
C ASN A 165 -4.92 15.95 17.92
N GLU A 166 -5.21 17.01 17.18
CA GLU A 166 -4.21 17.92 16.62
C GLU A 166 -3.41 18.67 17.72
N THR A 167 -3.98 18.79 18.93
CA THR A 167 -3.26 19.40 20.06
C THR A 167 -2.03 18.60 20.47
N TYR A 168 -1.92 17.34 20.06
CA TYR A 168 -0.75 16.49 20.33
C TYR A 168 0.38 16.67 19.34
N ASP A 169 0.19 17.36 18.22
CA ASP A 169 1.20 17.49 17.16
C ASP A 169 2.52 18.09 17.66
N GLU A 170 2.46 19.05 18.58
CA GLU A 170 3.63 19.73 19.13
C GLU A 170 4.05 19.21 20.53
N THR A 171 3.39 18.16 21.02
CA THR A 171 3.74 17.52 22.29
C THR A 171 4.88 16.51 22.12
N GLU A 172 5.47 16.06 23.24
CA GLU A 172 6.48 15.00 23.22
C GLU A 172 5.98 13.74 22.52
N LEU A 173 4.73 13.33 22.78
CA LEU A 173 4.08 12.20 22.13
C LEU A 173 4.02 12.36 20.60
N GLY A 174 3.55 13.52 20.13
CA GLY A 174 3.41 13.79 18.70
C GLY A 174 4.76 13.87 17.99
N LEU A 175 5.68 14.64 18.53
CA LEU A 175 7.02 14.83 17.96
C LEU A 175 7.83 13.54 17.89
N GLU A 176 7.77 12.69 18.91
CA GLU A 176 8.46 11.40 18.89
C GLU A 176 7.81 10.43 17.92
N ALA A 177 6.48 10.44 17.80
CA ALA A 177 5.76 9.64 16.80
C ALA A 177 6.13 10.07 15.37
N ASP A 178 6.14 11.37 15.09
CA ASP A 178 6.52 11.90 13.77
C ASP A 178 7.97 11.57 13.43
N LYS A 179 8.88 11.65 14.40
CA LYS A 179 10.26 11.23 14.20
C LYS A 179 10.37 9.74 13.85
N LYS A 180 9.61 8.87 14.52
CA LYS A 180 9.58 7.44 14.18
C LYS A 180 9.00 7.19 12.79
N ILE A 181 7.96 7.93 12.37
CA ILE A 181 7.44 7.88 11.01
C ILE A 181 8.52 8.29 10.01
N GLN A 182 9.21 9.38 10.27
CA GLN A 182 10.27 9.93 9.42
C GLN A 182 11.43 8.92 9.25
N THR A 183 11.82 8.22 10.31
CA THR A 183 12.94 7.28 10.29
C THR A 183 12.55 5.86 9.92
N PHE A 184 11.27 5.55 9.77
CA PHE A 184 10.73 4.19 9.62
C PHE A 184 11.46 3.34 8.58
N GLN A 185 11.72 3.89 7.39
CA GLN A 185 12.40 3.16 6.32
C GLN A 185 13.86 2.85 6.67
N ALA A 186 14.55 3.80 7.30
CA ALA A 186 15.92 3.60 7.76
C ALA A 186 15.99 2.58 8.90
N ASP A 187 15.01 2.58 9.79
CA ASP A 187 14.91 1.65 10.90
C ASP A 187 14.57 0.24 10.38
N ALA A 188 13.65 0.12 9.45
CA ALA A 188 13.36 -1.16 8.79
C ALA A 188 14.58 -1.74 8.04
N ALA A 189 15.39 -0.88 7.42
CA ALA A 189 16.64 -1.32 6.79
C ALA A 189 17.66 -1.83 7.82
N ARG A 190 17.81 -1.12 8.93
CA ARG A 190 18.80 -1.43 9.98
C ARG A 190 18.39 -2.66 10.80
N GLU A 191 17.12 -2.75 11.19
CA GLU A 191 16.64 -3.73 12.15
C GLU A 191 16.06 -4.99 11.49
N ALA A 192 15.40 -4.84 10.35
CA ALA A 192 14.79 -5.94 9.61
C ALA A 192 15.50 -6.27 8.28
N GLY A 193 16.48 -5.46 7.87
CA GLY A 193 17.20 -5.64 6.60
C GLY A 193 16.30 -5.47 5.37
N ILE A 194 15.32 -4.58 5.45
CA ILE A 194 14.42 -4.24 4.35
C ILE A 194 14.87 -2.93 3.74
N PHE A 195 15.36 -2.98 2.50
CA PHE A 195 15.90 -1.82 1.77
C PHE A 195 14.98 -1.32 0.65
N HIS A 196 13.92 -2.07 0.35
CA HIS A 196 13.00 -1.70 -0.70
C HIS A 196 11.61 -1.50 -0.11
N HIS A 197 11.10 -0.30 -0.30
CA HIS A 197 9.79 0.13 0.20
C HIS A 197 8.92 0.60 -0.94
N LEU A 198 7.64 0.31 -0.86
CA LEU A 198 6.62 0.79 -1.78
C LEU A 198 5.54 1.52 -0.99
N ILE A 199 5.00 2.58 -1.55
CA ILE A 199 3.73 3.16 -1.13
C ILE A 199 2.71 2.78 -2.20
N THR A 200 1.67 2.06 -1.84
CA THR A 200 0.59 1.75 -2.77
C THR A 200 -0.34 2.94 -2.91
N LEU A 201 -0.84 3.18 -4.13
CA LEU A 201 -1.82 4.23 -4.42
C LEU A 201 -1.43 5.68 -4.06
N PRO A 202 -0.14 6.10 -4.00
CA PRO A 202 0.19 7.47 -3.60
C PRO A 202 -0.36 8.50 -4.58
N THR A 203 -0.29 8.21 -5.86
CA THR A 203 -0.82 9.08 -6.92
C THR A 203 -2.34 9.21 -6.83
N TYR A 204 -3.04 8.12 -6.52
CA TYR A 204 -4.49 8.15 -6.33
C TYR A 204 -4.89 9.10 -5.19
N HIS A 205 -4.29 8.95 -4.02
CA HIS A 205 -4.60 9.79 -2.86
C HIS A 205 -4.22 11.26 -3.11
N THR A 206 -3.06 11.50 -3.72
CA THR A 206 -2.61 12.85 -4.06
C THR A 206 -3.55 13.50 -5.07
N ALA A 207 -3.93 12.77 -6.12
CA ALA A 207 -4.86 13.27 -7.12
C ALA A 207 -6.25 13.53 -6.53
N ALA A 208 -6.76 12.63 -5.68
CA ALA A 208 -8.06 12.80 -5.04
C ALA A 208 -8.10 14.06 -4.16
N LEU A 209 -7.10 14.24 -3.30
CA LEU A 209 -6.99 15.43 -2.43
C LEU A 209 -6.85 16.72 -3.24
N SER A 210 -5.98 16.72 -4.24
CA SER A 210 -5.75 17.90 -5.08
C SER A 210 -6.97 18.27 -5.92
N THR A 211 -7.69 17.27 -6.43
CA THR A 211 -8.92 17.47 -7.21
C THR A 211 -10.06 17.99 -6.33
N ASP A 212 -10.22 17.45 -5.13
CA ASP A 212 -11.22 17.93 -4.17
C ASP A 212 -10.98 19.38 -3.76
N ASN A 213 -9.73 19.73 -3.46
CA ASN A 213 -9.34 21.11 -3.14
C ASN A 213 -9.61 22.05 -4.34
N LEU A 214 -9.22 21.64 -5.55
CA LEU A 214 -9.49 22.42 -6.74
C LEU A 214 -10.98 22.61 -6.97
N ALA A 215 -11.79 21.57 -6.82
CA ALA A 215 -13.22 21.66 -7.01
C ALA A 215 -13.87 22.64 -6.02
N LYS A 216 -13.49 22.59 -4.75
CA LYS A 216 -13.98 23.49 -3.71
C LYS A 216 -13.63 24.95 -3.99
N GLU A 217 -12.43 25.22 -4.44
CA GLU A 217 -11.99 26.59 -4.76
C GLU A 217 -12.56 27.10 -6.10
N TYR A 218 -12.60 26.25 -7.13
CA TYR A 218 -13.07 26.62 -8.47
C TYR A 218 -14.58 26.86 -8.52
N PHE A 219 -15.38 25.99 -7.92
CA PHE A 219 -16.82 26.14 -7.85
C PHE A 219 -17.31 27.05 -6.70
N GLY A 220 -16.38 27.45 -5.83
CA GLY A 220 -16.61 28.43 -4.79
C GLY A 220 -16.45 29.86 -5.30
N GLU A 221 -16.00 30.74 -4.41
CA GLU A 221 -15.92 32.18 -4.71
C GLU A 221 -14.74 32.57 -5.62
N LYS A 222 -13.70 31.69 -5.74
CA LYS A 222 -12.47 32.03 -6.47
C LYS A 222 -12.52 31.77 -7.99
N GLY A 223 -13.39 30.87 -8.47
CA GLY A 223 -13.43 30.50 -9.88
C GLY A 223 -12.06 30.11 -10.44
N MET A 224 -11.69 30.63 -11.61
CA MET A 224 -10.38 30.37 -12.22
C MET A 224 -9.17 30.75 -11.34
N LEU A 225 -9.33 31.71 -10.44
CA LEU A 225 -8.26 32.08 -9.51
C LEU A 225 -7.91 30.90 -8.57
N GLY A 226 -8.90 30.10 -8.18
CA GLY A 226 -8.66 28.88 -7.41
C GLY A 226 -7.70 27.92 -8.12
N TYR A 227 -7.90 27.67 -9.41
CA TYR A 227 -6.96 26.89 -10.22
C TYR A 227 -5.57 27.55 -10.31
N VAL A 228 -5.54 28.85 -10.61
CA VAL A 228 -4.28 29.58 -10.79
C VAL A 228 -3.45 29.58 -9.52
N GLU A 229 -4.05 29.83 -8.36
CA GLU A 229 -3.37 29.86 -7.07
C GLU A 229 -3.07 28.45 -6.55
N GLY A 230 -4.04 27.56 -6.65
CA GLY A 230 -3.95 26.19 -6.11
C GLY A 230 -2.99 25.30 -6.89
N VAL A 231 -2.89 25.50 -8.21
CA VAL A 231 -2.15 24.62 -9.12
C VAL A 231 -1.10 25.40 -9.91
N GLN A 232 -1.50 26.21 -10.88
CA GLN A 232 -0.61 26.74 -11.91
C GLN A 232 0.57 27.56 -11.35
N ARG A 233 0.32 28.50 -10.43
CA ARG A 233 1.39 29.28 -9.81
C ARG A 233 2.37 28.42 -9.02
N LYS A 234 1.88 27.34 -8.39
CA LYS A 234 2.74 26.41 -7.65
C LYS A 234 3.61 25.59 -8.59
N GLU A 235 3.05 25.08 -9.66
CA GLU A 235 3.80 24.36 -10.70
C GLU A 235 4.92 25.21 -11.28
N ILE A 236 4.61 26.45 -11.67
CA ILE A 236 5.60 27.39 -12.20
C ILE A 236 6.72 27.65 -11.20
N ARG A 237 6.38 28.00 -9.95
CA ARG A 237 7.36 28.33 -8.91
C ARG A 237 8.23 27.16 -8.50
N GLN A 238 7.70 25.95 -8.56
CA GLN A 238 8.41 24.72 -8.20
C GLN A 238 9.13 24.08 -9.38
N GLY A 239 8.99 24.65 -10.60
CA GLY A 239 9.62 24.10 -11.80
C GLY A 239 9.04 22.75 -12.21
N ILE A 240 7.74 22.52 -11.94
CA ILE A 240 7.08 21.26 -12.30
C ILE A 240 6.90 21.20 -13.82
N ALA A 241 7.47 20.16 -14.44
CA ALA A 241 7.50 20.04 -15.89
C ALA A 241 6.11 19.99 -16.55
N CYS A 242 5.09 19.50 -15.84
CA CYS A 242 3.73 19.39 -16.38
C CYS A 242 3.04 20.74 -16.62
N VAL A 243 3.58 21.85 -16.18
CA VAL A 243 3.13 23.19 -16.59
C VAL A 243 3.21 23.34 -18.12
N LYS A 244 4.19 22.68 -18.75
CA LYS A 244 4.35 22.54 -20.20
C LYS A 244 3.70 21.25 -20.70
N HIS A 245 2.44 21.03 -20.37
CA HIS A 245 1.73 19.77 -20.62
C HIS A 245 1.68 19.36 -22.08
N GLN A 246 1.67 20.30 -23.00
CA GLN A 246 1.70 20.04 -24.43
C GLN A 246 3.01 19.35 -24.84
N ASN A 247 4.15 19.88 -24.38
CA ASN A 247 5.46 19.27 -24.61
C ASN A 247 5.55 17.89 -23.96
N MET A 248 5.08 17.75 -22.72
CA MET A 248 5.01 16.44 -22.05
C MET A 248 4.15 15.43 -22.81
N ALA A 249 3.08 15.88 -23.45
CA ALA A 249 2.21 15.05 -24.30
C ALA A 249 2.80 14.75 -25.68
N GLY A 250 3.99 15.26 -25.99
CA GLY A 250 4.67 15.02 -27.26
C GLY A 250 4.20 15.91 -28.41
N SER A 251 3.69 17.12 -28.12
CA SER A 251 3.28 18.07 -29.18
C SER A 251 4.43 18.44 -30.09
N ASP A 252 5.64 18.59 -29.55
CA ASP A 252 6.84 18.91 -30.35
C ASP A 252 7.12 17.83 -31.38
N MET A 253 7.07 16.56 -30.98
CA MET A 253 7.24 15.43 -31.90
C MET A 253 6.15 15.42 -32.98
N GLY A 254 4.91 15.76 -32.61
CA GLY A 254 3.80 15.88 -33.56
C GLY A 254 4.00 17.03 -34.53
N ASP A 255 4.50 18.18 -34.09
CA ASP A 255 4.81 19.36 -34.91
C ASP A 255 6.01 19.11 -35.81
N ASP A 256 7.06 18.43 -35.33
CA ASP A 256 8.21 18.02 -36.16
C ASP A 256 7.78 17.08 -37.29
N HIS A 257 6.89 16.13 -37.01
CA HIS A 257 6.33 15.25 -38.06
C HIS A 257 5.54 16.05 -39.10
N LYS A 258 4.72 17.01 -38.69
CA LYS A 258 3.97 17.86 -39.62
C LYS A 258 4.93 18.69 -40.52
N GLU A 259 5.94 19.29 -39.93
CA GLU A 259 6.96 20.04 -40.63
C GLU A 259 7.72 19.17 -41.63
N TYR A 260 8.10 17.96 -41.24
CA TYR A 260 8.79 17.02 -42.12
C TYR A 260 7.98 16.67 -43.37
N PHE A 261 6.66 16.48 -43.23
CA PHE A 261 5.81 16.08 -44.36
C PHE A 261 5.21 17.26 -45.15
N ALA A 262 4.93 18.37 -44.48
CA ALA A 262 4.24 19.54 -45.10
C ALA A 262 5.11 20.77 -45.21
N GLY A 263 6.36 20.74 -44.77
CA GLY A 263 7.30 21.86 -44.81
C GLY A 263 7.07 22.90 -43.72
N GLU A 264 7.87 23.97 -43.72
CA GLU A 264 7.88 25.04 -42.71
C GLU A 264 6.53 25.77 -42.55
N ALA A 265 5.66 25.69 -43.53
CA ALA A 265 4.32 26.28 -43.47
C ALA A 265 3.30 25.42 -42.69
N ALA A 266 3.70 24.30 -42.15
CA ALA A 266 2.83 23.44 -41.35
C ALA A 266 2.33 24.17 -40.11
N LEU A 267 1.02 24.04 -39.82
CA LEU A 267 0.45 24.58 -38.58
C LEU A 267 0.95 23.76 -37.36
N LYS A 268 1.62 24.43 -36.46
CA LYS A 268 2.19 23.87 -35.25
C LYS A 268 1.26 24.08 -34.04
N ALA A 269 1.06 23.07 -33.25
CA ALA A 269 0.24 23.16 -32.05
C ALA A 269 0.96 23.93 -30.91
N SER A 270 2.28 23.88 -30.87
CA SER A 270 3.15 24.52 -29.87
C SER A 270 4.07 25.58 -30.47
N GLY A 271 3.69 26.22 -31.62
CA GLY A 271 4.48 27.25 -32.27
C GLY A 271 4.47 28.60 -31.56
N GLU A 272 5.31 29.52 -32.08
CA GLU A 272 5.48 30.89 -31.54
C GLU A 272 4.16 31.68 -31.50
N ASP A 273 3.29 31.49 -32.47
CA ASP A 273 1.99 32.15 -32.56
C ASP A 273 0.90 31.51 -31.68
N ASN A 274 1.25 30.50 -30.90
CA ASN A 274 0.31 29.75 -30.08
C ASN A 274 0.76 29.73 -28.60
N THR A 275 1.30 28.60 -28.10
CA THR A 275 1.58 28.42 -26.68
C THR A 275 3.06 28.42 -26.33
N MET A 276 3.96 28.51 -27.30
CA MET A 276 5.41 28.38 -27.09
C MET A 276 5.97 29.33 -26.02
N ASN A 277 5.46 30.57 -25.98
CA ASN A 277 5.96 31.63 -25.09
C ASN A 277 5.06 31.88 -23.86
N GLN A 278 4.16 30.96 -23.54
CA GLN A 278 3.25 31.11 -22.39
C GLN A 278 3.91 30.74 -21.06
N PHE A 279 4.93 29.87 -21.08
CA PHE A 279 5.60 29.37 -19.89
C PHE A 279 7.12 29.31 -20.05
#